data_3a4c37a9a4162191664391142828e145
#
_entry.id   3a4c37a9a4162191664391142828e145
#
_cell.length_a   1.000
_cell.length_b   1.000
_cell.length_c   1.000
_cell.angle_alpha   90.00
_cell.angle_beta   90.00
_cell.angle_gamma   90.00
#
_symmetry.space_group_name_H-M   'P 1'
#
loop_
_entity.id
_entity.type
_entity.pdbx_description
1 polymer ?
#
loop_
_entity_poly.entity_id
_entity_poly.type
_entity_poly.pdbx_seq_one_letter_code
_entity_poly.pdbx_strand_id
1 'polypeptide(L)'
;MSRHDDRFRTVRLLPALAATLVLVLSACGSEDDTAATTEPSTSESPSATSSSETLALVADGSTAGKCAMPSAEVLSTFDTAFEGTVTSVEDGTATLEVEQWYAGGDASTVTVEAPSRSLDDLLMAVDFQEGQTYLVSADGDRVTLCGFTAETDPELEAMYTEAFPD
;
A
#
# COMPACT_ATOMS: atom_id res chain seq x y z
N MET A 1 -40.57 -27.26 -19.01
CA MET A 1 -41.15 -26.57 -20.16
C MET A 1 -40.81 -25.12 -20.06
N SER A 2 -40.29 -24.61 -21.15
CA SER A 2 -39.99 -23.21 -21.54
C SER A 2 -38.68 -22.67 -20.97
N ARG A 3 -37.68 -22.63 -21.78
CA ARG A 3 -37.22 -21.82 -22.93
C ARG A 3 -36.56 -20.52 -22.44
N HIS A 4 -35.26 -20.53 -22.68
CA HIS A 4 -34.55 -19.68 -23.63
C HIS A 4 -34.65 -18.17 -23.34
N ASP A 5 -33.52 -17.55 -23.14
CA ASP A 5 -33.08 -16.55 -24.11
C ASP A 5 -31.57 -16.28 -23.98
N ASP A 6 -30.89 -16.70 -25.02
CA ASP A 6 -29.56 -16.24 -25.41
C ASP A 6 -29.66 -14.77 -25.86
N ARG A 7 -28.78 -13.93 -25.34
CA ARG A 7 -28.40 -12.70 -26.05
C ARG A 7 -26.90 -12.51 -26.06
N PHE A 8 -26.34 -13.12 -27.09
CA PHE A 8 -25.16 -12.63 -27.79
C PHE A 8 -25.28 -11.15 -28.14
N ARG A 9 -24.25 -10.40 -27.95
CA ARG A 9 -23.81 -9.23 -28.75
C ARG A 9 -22.84 -8.41 -27.87
N THR A 10 -21.73 -7.97 -28.28
CA THR A 10 -21.13 -7.70 -29.57
C THR A 10 -19.68 -7.35 -29.34
N VAL A 11 -18.83 -8.03 -30.04
CA VAL A 11 -17.45 -7.67 -30.29
C VAL A 11 -17.40 -6.28 -30.96
N ARG A 12 -16.70 -5.34 -30.41
CA ARG A 12 -16.21 -4.17 -31.12
C ARG A 12 -14.69 -4.10 -31.04
N LEU A 13 -14.10 -4.69 -32.05
CA LEU A 13 -12.78 -4.29 -32.53
C LEU A 13 -12.90 -2.88 -33.14
N LEU A 14 -11.95 -2.01 -32.81
CA LEU A 14 -11.45 -0.97 -33.69
C LEU A 14 -10.12 -0.43 -33.16
N PRO A 15 -9.33 0.22 -34.05
CA PRO A 15 -7.92 -0.17 -34.19
C PRO A 15 -6.92 0.93 -33.80
N ALA A 16 -5.68 0.50 -33.80
CA ALA A 16 -4.41 1.20 -33.94
C ALA A 16 -4.41 2.65 -34.45
N LEU A 17 -3.52 3.45 -33.87
CA LEU A 17 -2.71 4.51 -34.50
C LEU A 17 -1.61 4.87 -33.48
N ALA A 18 -0.39 4.40 -33.69
CA ALA A 18 0.68 5.05 -34.42
C ALA A 18 1.36 6.18 -33.65
N ALA A 19 2.56 5.83 -33.17
CA ALA A 19 3.84 6.50 -33.32
C ALA A 19 3.91 8.02 -33.08
N THR A 20 4.74 8.42 -32.11
CA THR A 20 5.81 9.38 -32.40
C THR A 20 6.94 9.24 -31.37
N LEU A 21 8.06 8.83 -31.90
CA LEU A 21 9.39 8.81 -31.35
C LEU A 21 9.91 10.26 -31.34
N VAL A 22 10.27 10.83 -30.19
CA VAL A 22 11.11 12.02 -30.15
C VAL A 22 12.32 11.71 -29.25
N LEU A 23 13.41 11.43 -29.92
CA LEU A 23 14.75 11.47 -29.37
C LEU A 23 15.16 12.94 -29.27
N VAL A 24 15.52 13.40 -28.08
CA VAL A 24 16.34 14.58 -27.91
C VAL A 24 17.58 14.19 -27.12
N LEU A 25 18.66 14.03 -27.86
CA LEU A 25 20.04 14.08 -27.36
C LEU A 25 20.43 15.54 -27.13
N SER A 26 20.99 15.86 -25.98
CA SER A 26 21.90 16.98 -25.78
C SER A 26 22.83 16.56 -24.66
N ALA A 27 23.93 16.13 -24.91
CA ALA A 27 25.27 16.51 -25.27
C ALA A 27 25.89 17.57 -24.34
N CYS A 28 26.86 17.07 -23.55
CA CYS A 28 28.19 17.60 -23.21
C CYS A 28 28.38 19.09 -22.98
N GLY A 29 29.11 19.36 -21.91
CA GLY A 29 29.90 20.52 -21.68
C GLY A 29 30.80 20.31 -20.48
N SER A 30 32.02 19.82 -20.74
CA SER A 30 33.15 19.84 -19.81
C SER A 30 33.83 21.19 -19.85
N GLU A 31 34.62 21.42 -18.82
CA GLU A 31 35.86 22.19 -18.67
C GLU A 31 35.78 23.26 -17.60
N ASP A 32 36.46 22.92 -16.50
CA ASP A 32 37.72 23.45 -15.98
C ASP A 32 37.80 25.00 -15.83
N ASP A 33 38.01 25.48 -14.65
CA ASP A 33 39.21 26.10 -14.14
C ASP A 33 39.01 26.70 -12.74
N THR A 34 39.89 26.35 -11.86
CA THR A 34 40.54 26.92 -10.72
C THR A 34 40.23 28.39 -10.37
N ALA A 35 39.81 28.66 -9.14
CA ALA A 35 40.55 29.53 -8.18
C ALA A 35 39.76 29.76 -6.90
N ALA A 36 40.46 29.62 -5.80
CA ALA A 36 40.09 29.92 -4.43
C ALA A 36 39.51 31.31 -4.19
N THR A 37 38.56 31.41 -3.23
CA THR A 37 38.67 32.32 -2.07
C THR A 37 37.33 32.46 -1.36
N THR A 38 37.35 32.18 -0.04
CA THR A 38 36.57 32.80 1.04
C THR A 38 35.12 32.42 1.21
N GLU A 39 34.88 31.65 2.26
CA GLU A 39 33.59 31.47 2.94
C GLU A 39 32.95 32.80 3.34
N PRO A 40 31.61 32.85 3.34
CA PRO A 40 30.95 32.97 4.61
C PRO A 40 29.97 31.81 4.84
N SER A 41 30.12 31.20 6.00
CA SER A 41 29.23 30.29 6.64
C SER A 41 27.82 30.86 6.69
N THR A 42 26.97 30.47 5.74
CA THR A 42 25.53 30.62 5.89
C THR A 42 25.03 29.28 6.39
N SER A 43 24.69 29.26 7.68
CA SER A 43 23.98 28.21 8.34
C SER A 43 22.60 28.07 7.65
N GLU A 44 22.53 27.29 6.60
CA GLU A 44 21.25 26.77 6.11
C GLU A 44 20.79 25.73 7.10
N SER A 45 19.84 26.15 7.92
CA SER A 45 18.95 25.26 8.64
C SER A 45 18.41 24.25 7.64
N PRO A 46 18.60 22.95 7.84
CA PRO A 46 17.92 21.97 6.99
C PRO A 46 16.42 22.21 7.19
N SER A 47 15.78 22.80 6.19
CA SER A 47 14.35 22.64 6.01
C SER A 47 14.10 21.14 6.10
N ALA A 48 13.41 20.71 7.13
CA ALA A 48 12.84 19.39 7.19
C ALA A 48 11.93 19.26 5.95
N THR A 49 12.50 18.72 4.89
CA THR A 49 11.73 18.09 3.84
C THR A 49 11.03 16.94 4.57
N SER A 50 9.74 17.09 4.81
CA SER A 50 8.88 15.98 5.16
C SER A 50 9.01 15.01 3.99
N SER A 51 9.95 14.10 4.09
CA SER A 51 9.92 12.86 3.33
C SER A 51 8.63 12.21 3.80
N SER A 52 7.63 12.15 2.94
CA SER A 52 6.52 11.23 3.12
C SER A 52 7.17 9.84 3.06
N GLU A 53 7.58 9.34 4.22
CA GLU A 53 8.11 7.99 4.32
C GLU A 53 6.97 7.06 3.96
N THR A 54 7.20 6.23 2.96
CA THR A 54 6.31 5.15 2.61
C THR A 54 6.72 3.95 3.44
N LEU A 55 5.79 3.40 4.21
CA LEU A 55 5.99 2.14 4.90
C LEU A 55 5.67 1.00 3.93
N ALA A 56 6.55 0.01 3.84
CA ALA A 56 6.34 -1.18 3.03
C ALA A 56 6.04 -2.40 3.90
N LEU A 57 4.91 -3.06 3.63
CA LEU A 57 4.45 -4.25 4.30
C LEU A 57 4.27 -5.40 3.30
N VAL A 58 4.29 -6.63 3.81
CA VAL A 58 4.09 -7.85 3.02
C VAL A 58 2.92 -8.65 3.59
N ALA A 59 1.94 -8.96 2.75
CA ALA A 59 0.81 -9.82 3.08
C ALA A 59 1.02 -11.19 2.43
N ASP A 60 1.80 -12.04 3.07
CA ASP A 60 1.95 -13.43 2.66
C ASP A 60 1.18 -14.39 3.60
N GLY A 61 0.65 -15.47 3.07
CA GLY A 61 -0.07 -16.48 3.84
C GLY A 61 0.83 -17.36 4.72
N SER A 62 2.14 -17.11 4.80
CA SER A 62 3.09 -17.98 5.50
C SER A 62 2.81 -18.14 7.00
N THR A 63 2.14 -17.17 7.60
CA THR A 63 1.72 -17.19 9.01
C THR A 63 0.30 -17.72 9.22
N ALA A 64 -0.49 -17.90 8.16
CA ALA A 64 -1.91 -18.28 8.23
C ALA A 64 -2.18 -19.59 8.97
N GLY A 65 -1.22 -20.52 9.01
CA GLY A 65 -1.34 -21.76 9.76
C GLY A 65 -1.33 -21.62 11.29
N LYS A 66 -1.15 -20.40 11.81
CA LYS A 66 -1.10 -20.07 13.24
C LYS A 66 -2.06 -18.94 13.60
N CYS A 67 -3.19 -18.85 12.93
CA CYS A 67 -4.19 -17.82 13.20
C CYS A 67 -4.65 -17.87 14.67
N ALA A 68 -4.42 -16.78 15.39
CA ALA A 68 -5.09 -16.52 16.64
C ALA A 68 -6.56 -16.11 16.37
N MET A 69 -7.43 -16.33 17.32
CA MET A 69 -8.78 -15.77 17.26
C MET A 69 -8.68 -14.25 17.34
N PRO A 70 -9.32 -13.49 16.42
CA PRO A 70 -9.32 -12.04 16.49
C PRO A 70 -9.88 -11.55 17.84
N SER A 71 -9.12 -10.68 18.49
CA SER A 71 -9.53 -9.99 19.71
C SER A 71 -8.69 -8.74 19.90
N ALA A 72 -9.21 -7.74 20.61
CA ALA A 72 -8.49 -6.53 20.93
C ALA A 72 -7.20 -6.82 21.74
N GLU A 73 -7.21 -7.82 22.62
CA GLU A 73 -6.04 -8.22 23.39
C GLU A 73 -4.89 -8.71 22.49
N VAL A 74 -5.20 -9.53 21.50
CA VAL A 74 -4.19 -10.01 20.52
C VAL A 74 -3.78 -8.88 19.60
N LEU A 75 -4.73 -8.09 19.09
CA LEU A 75 -4.46 -6.96 18.20
C LEU A 75 -3.51 -5.95 18.85
N SER A 76 -3.67 -5.65 20.14
CA SER A 76 -2.80 -4.71 20.88
C SER A 76 -1.35 -5.17 21.01
N THR A 77 -1.04 -6.43 20.66
CA THR A 77 0.34 -6.94 20.69
C THR A 77 1.11 -6.66 19.40
N PHE A 78 0.43 -6.24 18.34
CA PHE A 78 1.07 -5.90 17.07
C PHE A 78 1.65 -4.49 17.13
N ASP A 79 2.75 -4.29 16.45
CA ASP A 79 3.50 -3.02 16.50
C ASP A 79 3.04 -2.00 15.44
N THR A 80 2.21 -2.42 14.50
CA THR A 80 1.65 -1.57 13.43
C THR A 80 0.16 -1.77 13.34
N ALA A 81 -0.61 -0.67 13.35
CA ALA A 81 -2.05 -0.68 13.13
C ALA A 81 -2.52 0.68 12.58
N PHE A 82 -3.24 0.66 11.46
CA PHE A 82 -3.74 1.87 10.81
C PHE A 82 -5.02 1.62 10.03
N GLU A 83 -5.72 2.71 9.72
CA GLU A 83 -6.79 2.78 8.74
C GLU A 83 -6.30 3.53 7.51
N GLY A 84 -6.63 3.03 6.32
CA GLY A 84 -6.23 3.67 5.08
C GLY A 84 -7.06 3.25 3.89
N THR A 85 -7.18 4.19 2.93
CA THR A 85 -7.91 3.98 1.68
C THR A 85 -6.96 3.57 0.57
N VAL A 86 -7.31 2.52 -0.16
CA VAL A 86 -6.53 2.02 -1.30
C VAL A 86 -6.62 3.01 -2.46
N THR A 87 -5.49 3.53 -2.88
CA THR A 87 -5.37 4.47 -4.00
C THR A 87 -4.99 3.81 -5.32
N SER A 88 -4.30 2.67 -5.26
CA SER A 88 -3.97 1.86 -6.43
C SER A 88 -3.69 0.41 -6.06
N VAL A 89 -3.91 -0.49 -7.03
CA VAL A 89 -3.49 -1.90 -6.95
C VAL A 89 -2.77 -2.26 -8.25
N GLU A 90 -1.45 -2.43 -8.18
CA GLU A 90 -0.61 -2.71 -9.34
C GLU A 90 0.33 -3.88 -9.05
N ASP A 91 0.39 -4.83 -9.95
CA ASP A 91 1.31 -5.99 -9.89
C ASP A 91 1.29 -6.76 -8.55
N GLY A 92 0.13 -6.79 -7.87
CA GLY A 92 -0.02 -7.46 -6.58
C GLY A 92 0.42 -6.61 -5.38
N THR A 93 0.66 -5.33 -5.58
CA THR A 93 0.94 -4.35 -4.54
C THR A 93 -0.22 -3.37 -4.42
N ALA A 94 -0.81 -3.26 -3.26
CA ALA A 94 -1.78 -2.23 -2.93
C ALA A 94 -1.06 -1.03 -2.31
N THR A 95 -1.41 0.17 -2.75
CA THR A 95 -0.96 1.44 -2.14
C THR A 95 -2.13 2.04 -1.38
N LEU A 96 -1.91 2.35 -0.12
CA LEU A 96 -2.92 2.93 0.76
C LEU A 96 -2.48 4.33 1.21
N GLU A 97 -3.39 5.29 1.15
CA GLU A 97 -3.27 6.56 1.85
C GLU A 97 -3.77 6.38 3.28
N VAL A 98 -2.93 6.68 4.27
CA VAL A 98 -3.27 6.47 5.68
C VAL A 98 -4.12 7.62 6.17
N GLU A 99 -5.27 7.29 6.76
CA GLU A 99 -6.21 8.22 7.35
C GLU A 99 -6.01 8.34 8.86
N GLN A 100 -5.74 7.21 9.51
CA GLN A 100 -5.53 7.15 10.96
C GLN A 100 -4.50 6.09 11.33
N TRP A 101 -3.57 6.44 12.20
CA TRP A 101 -2.69 5.52 12.90
C TRP A 101 -3.26 5.18 14.28
N TYR A 102 -3.34 3.89 14.58
CA TYR A 102 -3.63 3.36 15.92
C TYR A 102 -2.34 2.99 16.65
N ALA A 103 -1.36 2.47 15.93
CA ALA A 103 -0.03 2.13 16.46
C ALA A 103 1.06 2.16 15.37
N GLY A 104 2.27 2.47 15.76
CA GLY A 104 3.52 2.13 15.06
C GLY A 104 3.93 2.99 13.87
N GLY A 105 3.30 4.14 13.59
CA GLY A 105 3.74 4.91 12.45
C GLY A 105 3.21 6.33 12.35
N ASP A 106 3.76 7.04 11.37
CA ASP A 106 3.39 8.40 10.97
C ASP A 106 3.49 8.60 9.44
N ALA A 107 3.74 7.52 8.71
CA ALA A 107 3.79 7.55 7.25
C ALA A 107 2.43 7.94 6.67
N SER A 108 2.41 8.78 5.65
CA SER A 108 1.18 9.14 4.93
C SER A 108 0.74 8.09 3.92
N THR A 109 1.66 7.17 3.57
CA THR A 109 1.43 6.15 2.56
C THR A 109 2.00 4.81 3.02
N VAL A 110 1.24 3.76 2.83
CA VAL A 110 1.69 2.38 3.07
C VAL A 110 1.51 1.57 1.79
N THR A 111 2.51 0.75 1.46
CA THR A 111 2.40 -0.25 0.40
C THR A 111 2.30 -1.63 1.01
N VAL A 112 1.36 -2.43 0.51
CA VAL A 112 1.18 -3.82 0.93
C VAL A 112 1.40 -4.71 -0.29
N GLU A 113 2.48 -5.49 -0.26
CA GLU A 113 2.80 -6.47 -1.30
C GLU A 113 2.20 -7.83 -0.94
N ALA A 114 1.45 -8.42 -1.88
CA ALA A 114 0.93 -9.77 -1.78
C ALA A 114 1.64 -10.69 -2.80
N PRO A 115 2.87 -11.16 -2.50
CA PRO A 115 3.74 -11.78 -3.48
C PRO A 115 3.31 -13.18 -3.88
N SER A 116 2.43 -13.83 -3.11
CA SER A 116 2.18 -15.25 -3.29
C SER A 116 0.92 -15.54 -4.08
N ARG A 117 0.98 -16.64 -4.83
CA ARG A 117 -0.10 -17.13 -5.68
C ARG A 117 -0.45 -18.58 -5.33
N SER A 118 -0.09 -19.03 -4.12
CA SER A 118 -0.51 -20.34 -3.65
C SER A 118 -2.01 -20.37 -3.37
N LEU A 119 -2.63 -21.52 -3.48
CA LEU A 119 -4.07 -21.65 -3.20
C LEU A 119 -4.40 -21.32 -1.75
N ASP A 120 -3.50 -21.65 -0.83
CA ASP A 120 -3.66 -21.39 0.59
C ASP A 120 -3.61 -19.88 0.88
N ASP A 121 -2.74 -19.16 0.19
CA ASP A 121 -2.63 -17.70 0.31
C ASP A 121 -3.87 -17.00 -0.24
N LEU A 122 -4.44 -17.49 -1.35
CA LEU A 122 -5.67 -16.95 -1.92
C LEU A 122 -6.88 -17.11 -1.00
N LEU A 123 -6.89 -18.13 -0.15
CA LEU A 123 -7.97 -18.34 0.82
C LEU A 123 -7.87 -17.42 2.04
N MET A 124 -6.68 -16.87 2.29
CA MET A 124 -6.39 -16.02 3.44
C MET A 124 -6.10 -14.57 3.02
N ALA A 125 -5.98 -14.32 1.72
CA ALA A 125 -5.66 -13.02 1.19
C ALA A 125 -6.77 -12.01 1.49
N VAL A 126 -6.34 -10.79 1.84
CA VAL A 126 -7.22 -9.62 1.81
C VAL A 126 -7.28 -9.15 0.36
N ASP A 127 -8.47 -9.03 -0.19
CA ASP A 127 -8.71 -8.52 -1.53
C ASP A 127 -8.78 -6.99 -1.50
N PHE A 128 -7.63 -6.34 -1.58
CA PHE A 128 -7.57 -4.88 -1.62
C PHE A 128 -8.15 -4.34 -2.92
N GLN A 129 -9.13 -3.44 -2.82
CA GLN A 129 -9.81 -2.82 -3.95
C GLN A 129 -9.63 -1.31 -3.92
N GLU A 130 -9.36 -0.70 -5.07
CA GLU A 130 -9.23 0.75 -5.18
C GLU A 130 -10.48 1.49 -4.69
N GLY A 131 -10.27 2.53 -3.89
CA GLY A 131 -11.32 3.36 -3.33
C GLY A 131 -12.01 2.77 -2.11
N GLN A 132 -11.62 1.59 -1.64
CA GLN A 132 -12.12 1.02 -0.38
C GLN A 132 -11.15 1.28 0.76
N THR A 133 -11.70 1.41 1.96
CA THR A 133 -10.95 1.66 3.20
C THR A 133 -10.75 0.35 3.96
N TYR A 134 -9.57 0.17 4.49
CA TYR A 134 -9.16 -1.04 5.23
C TYR A 134 -8.56 -0.68 6.57
N LEU A 135 -8.85 -1.52 7.55
CA LEU A 135 -8.09 -1.61 8.79
C LEU A 135 -6.99 -2.64 8.59
N VAL A 136 -5.76 -2.23 8.83
CA VAL A 136 -4.56 -3.04 8.57
C VAL A 136 -3.71 -3.08 9.82
N SER A 137 -3.32 -4.28 10.22
CA SER A 137 -2.34 -4.49 11.28
C SER A 137 -1.17 -5.33 10.80
N ALA A 138 -0.01 -5.14 11.41
CA ALA A 138 1.20 -5.87 11.09
C ALA A 138 2.08 -6.13 12.32
N ASP A 139 2.85 -7.21 12.26
CA ASP A 139 3.91 -7.55 13.20
C ASP A 139 5.23 -7.48 12.42
N GLY A 140 6.06 -6.48 12.74
CA GLY A 140 7.19 -6.08 11.91
C GLY A 140 6.75 -5.61 10.52
N ASP A 141 7.26 -6.24 9.48
CA ASP A 141 6.92 -5.97 8.08
C ASP A 141 5.76 -6.83 7.54
N ARG A 142 5.17 -7.71 8.37
CA ARG A 142 4.17 -8.68 7.93
C ARG A 142 2.77 -8.31 8.37
N VAL A 143 1.89 -8.17 7.38
CA VAL A 143 0.46 -7.96 7.62
C VAL A 143 -0.13 -9.15 8.36
N THR A 144 -0.85 -8.87 9.44
CA THR A 144 -1.57 -9.89 10.20
C THR A 144 -2.93 -10.14 9.55
N LEU A 145 -3.10 -11.34 9.04
CA LEU A 145 -4.32 -11.81 8.38
C LEU A 145 -5.32 -12.37 9.42
N CYS A 146 -6.24 -13.24 8.99
CA CYS A 146 -7.13 -13.99 9.90
C CYS A 146 -8.11 -13.10 10.67
N GLY A 147 -8.62 -12.05 10.04
CA GLY A 147 -9.63 -11.16 10.63
C GLY A 147 -9.07 -10.00 11.43
N PHE A 148 -7.75 -9.79 11.43
CA PHE A 148 -7.12 -8.59 11.97
C PHE A 148 -6.95 -7.50 10.90
N THR A 149 -6.86 -7.87 9.63
CA THR A 149 -6.81 -6.97 8.48
C THR A 149 -7.96 -7.30 7.54
N ALA A 150 -8.82 -6.33 7.27
CA ALA A 150 -9.94 -6.45 6.35
C ALA A 150 -10.47 -5.06 5.93
N GLU A 151 -11.42 -5.06 4.97
CA GLU A 151 -12.23 -3.87 4.68
C GLU A 151 -12.90 -3.39 5.97
N THR A 152 -12.91 -2.07 6.16
CA THR A 152 -13.44 -1.44 7.38
C THR A 152 -14.92 -1.75 7.58
N ASP A 153 -15.25 -2.27 8.74
CA ASP A 153 -16.62 -2.49 9.21
C ASP A 153 -16.73 -2.15 10.70
N PRO A 154 -17.96 -1.90 11.23
CA PRO A 154 -18.15 -1.45 12.60
C PRO A 154 -17.64 -2.40 13.69
N GLU A 155 -17.56 -3.71 13.42
CA GLU A 155 -17.07 -4.71 14.39
C GLU A 155 -15.55 -4.66 14.49
N LEU A 156 -14.89 -4.57 13.33
CA LEU A 156 -13.44 -4.43 13.23
C LEU A 156 -12.98 -3.08 13.80
N GLU A 157 -13.67 -1.97 13.49
CA GLU A 157 -13.39 -0.65 14.06
C GLU A 157 -13.47 -0.67 15.59
N ALA A 158 -14.51 -1.31 16.15
CA ALA A 158 -14.67 -1.42 17.59
C ALA A 158 -13.49 -2.20 18.22
N MET A 159 -13.02 -3.27 17.57
CA MET A 159 -11.87 -4.04 18.03
C MET A 159 -10.58 -3.21 18.01
N TYR A 160 -10.35 -2.40 16.95
CA TYR A 160 -9.18 -1.51 16.87
C TYR A 160 -9.22 -0.42 17.94
N THR A 161 -10.38 0.21 18.15
CA THR A 161 -10.56 1.23 19.19
C THR A 161 -10.35 0.65 20.60
N GLU A 162 -10.78 -0.59 20.85
CA GLU A 162 -10.57 -1.28 22.13
C GLU A 162 -9.09 -1.67 22.33
N ALA A 163 -8.42 -2.10 21.24
CA ALA A 163 -7.03 -2.52 21.30
C ALA A 163 -6.06 -1.35 21.54
N PHE A 164 -6.38 -0.17 21.00
CA PHE A 164 -5.52 1.02 21.05
C PHE A 164 -6.29 2.22 21.60
N PRO A 165 -6.58 2.24 22.91
CA PRO A 165 -7.24 3.38 23.55
C PRO A 165 -6.30 4.59 23.55
N ASP A 166 -6.85 5.80 23.31
CA ASP A 166 -6.16 7.10 23.37
C ASP A 166 -5.52 7.39 24.74
#